data_f78d6978202bd8209408f10fa78bd543
#
_entry.id   f78d6978202bd8209408f10fa78bd543
#
_cell.length_a   1.000
_cell.length_b   1.000
_cell.length_c   1.000
_cell.angle_alpha   90.00
_cell.angle_beta   90.00
_cell.angle_gamma   90.00
#
_symmetry.space_group_name_H-M   'P 1'
#
loop_
_entity.id
_entity.type
_entity.pdbx_description
1 polymer ?
#
loop_
_entity_poly.entity_id
_entity_poly.type
_entity_poly.pdbx_seq_one_letter_code
_entity_poly.pdbx_strand_id
1 'polypeptide(L)'
;MYRMRYLMRVGVISDTHGYMDPRALLLLQESEHIIHAGDIGDYSIISELEQIAPVTKVRGNVDRDGQSALCPDVEILELAGFKIYLTHEFKPPKTIQDPLLHNLQSEDFKIVIYGHSHIAYQKTWNDILFFNPGAAGKRRFKVIPSIGLLLLKESIVESEIVTL
;
A
#
# COMPACT_ATOMS: atom_id res chain seq x y z
N MET A 1 16.24 -29.64 -9.93
CA MET A 1 16.02 -28.85 -8.71
C MET A 1 14.78 -27.98 -8.93
N TYR A 2 13.66 -28.32 -8.30
CA TYR A 2 12.46 -27.51 -8.40
C TYR A 2 12.71 -26.20 -7.65
N ARG A 3 12.85 -25.08 -8.37
CA ARG A 3 12.77 -23.76 -7.78
C ARG A 3 11.35 -23.59 -7.24
N MET A 4 11.18 -23.58 -5.92
CA MET A 4 9.88 -23.22 -5.34
C MET A 4 9.51 -21.84 -5.90
N ARG A 5 8.42 -21.79 -6.65
CA ARG A 5 7.87 -20.51 -7.15
C ARG A 5 7.41 -19.74 -5.92
N TYR A 6 8.20 -18.75 -5.55
CA TYR A 6 7.83 -17.89 -4.44
C TYR A 6 6.68 -16.98 -4.90
N LEU A 7 5.56 -17.17 -4.29
CA LEU A 7 4.34 -16.40 -4.52
C LEU A 7 3.98 -15.75 -3.19
N MET A 8 3.87 -14.43 -3.13
CA MET A 8 3.51 -13.72 -1.91
C MET A 8 2.27 -12.85 -2.12
N ARG A 9 1.28 -12.99 -1.23
CA ARG A 9 0.09 -12.14 -1.20
C ARG A 9 0.30 -10.98 -0.26
N VAL A 10 0.14 -9.75 -0.76
CA VAL A 10 0.30 -8.52 0.00
C VAL A 10 -1.00 -7.73 -0.03
N GLY A 11 -1.58 -7.48 1.14
CA GLY A 11 -2.70 -6.57 1.29
C GLY A 11 -2.21 -5.12 1.39
N VAL A 12 -2.89 -4.19 0.75
CA VAL A 12 -2.58 -2.76 0.81
C VAL A 12 -3.81 -1.98 1.22
N ILE A 13 -3.69 -1.21 2.29
CA ILE A 13 -4.77 -0.41 2.86
C ILE A 13 -4.27 1.00 3.17
N SER A 14 -5.12 2.00 3.10
CA SER A 14 -4.79 3.40 3.41
C SER A 14 -6.00 4.19 3.87
N ASP A 15 -5.75 5.31 4.51
CA ASP A 15 -6.78 6.31 4.82
C ASP A 15 -7.98 5.71 5.59
N THR A 16 -7.69 4.92 6.60
CA THR A 16 -8.68 4.28 7.48
C THR A 16 -9.35 5.26 8.42
N HIS A 17 -8.63 6.32 8.83
CA HIS A 17 -9.14 7.38 9.70
C HIS A 17 -9.87 6.84 10.94
N GLY A 18 -9.31 5.82 11.58
CA GLY A 18 -9.86 5.24 12.80
C GLY A 18 -11.06 4.30 12.59
N TYR A 19 -11.34 3.90 11.36
CA TYR A 19 -12.40 2.96 11.05
C TYR A 19 -11.89 1.77 10.24
N MET A 20 -12.18 0.55 10.72
CA MET A 20 -11.89 -0.69 10.00
C MET A 20 -13.18 -1.32 9.51
N ASP A 21 -13.32 -1.42 8.20
CA ASP A 21 -14.44 -2.12 7.57
C ASP A 21 -14.25 -3.64 7.73
N PRO A 22 -15.24 -4.37 8.29
CA PRO A 22 -15.14 -5.84 8.43
C PRO A 22 -14.91 -6.55 7.09
N ARG A 23 -15.38 -5.99 5.97
CA ARG A 23 -15.17 -6.55 4.63
C ARG A 23 -13.70 -6.44 4.22
N ALA A 24 -13.03 -5.34 4.59
CA ALA A 24 -11.59 -5.19 4.36
C ALA A 24 -10.81 -6.27 5.13
N LEU A 25 -11.15 -6.53 6.40
CA LEU A 25 -10.51 -7.60 7.17
C LEU A 25 -10.67 -8.97 6.51
N LEU A 26 -11.87 -9.28 6.00
CA LEU A 26 -12.11 -10.55 5.29
C LEU A 26 -11.26 -10.68 4.02
N LEU A 27 -11.16 -9.62 3.23
CA LEU A 27 -10.36 -9.63 2.00
C LEU A 27 -8.86 -9.74 2.27
N LEU A 28 -8.41 -9.25 3.42
CA LEU A 28 -6.99 -9.29 3.82
C LEU A 28 -6.56 -10.61 4.47
N GLN A 29 -7.50 -11.52 4.79
CA GLN A 29 -7.21 -12.76 5.55
C GLN A 29 -6.13 -13.66 4.93
N GLU A 30 -6.01 -13.66 3.61
CA GLU A 30 -5.01 -14.48 2.92
C GLU A 30 -3.69 -13.74 2.67
N SER A 31 -3.53 -12.54 3.22
CA SER A 31 -2.29 -11.77 3.07
C SER A 31 -1.18 -12.37 3.94
N GLU A 32 0.02 -12.46 3.37
CA GLU A 32 1.24 -12.87 4.08
C GLU A 32 1.99 -11.64 4.62
N HIS A 33 1.67 -10.46 4.10
CA HIS A 33 2.12 -9.16 4.57
C HIS A 33 1.04 -8.11 4.28
N ILE A 34 0.94 -7.09 5.14
CA ILE A 34 0.00 -5.98 4.95
C ILE A 34 0.79 -4.68 4.98
N ILE A 35 0.43 -3.77 4.08
CA ILE A 35 1.01 -2.42 4.01
C ILE A 35 -0.10 -1.41 4.28
N HIS A 36 0.13 -0.50 5.24
CA HIS A 36 -0.75 0.63 5.53
C HIS A 36 -0.09 1.94 5.11
N ALA A 37 -0.65 2.61 4.11
CA ALA A 37 -0.08 3.81 3.51
C ALA A 37 -0.47 5.14 4.18
N GLY A 38 -0.75 5.12 5.49
CA GLY A 38 -0.94 6.32 6.31
C GLY A 38 -2.39 6.78 6.49
N ASP A 39 -2.58 7.84 7.26
CA ASP A 39 -3.86 8.31 7.77
C ASP A 39 -4.60 7.19 8.51
N ILE A 40 -3.88 6.60 9.46
CA ILE A 40 -4.33 5.48 10.28
C ILE A 40 -5.50 5.92 11.19
N GLY A 41 -5.31 7.03 11.88
CA GLY A 41 -6.21 7.50 12.92
C GLY A 41 -6.00 6.72 14.22
N ASP A 42 -6.93 5.86 14.58
CA ASP A 42 -6.79 5.01 15.76
C ASP A 42 -5.82 3.85 15.49
N TYR A 43 -4.78 3.75 16.30
CA TYR A 43 -3.74 2.72 16.16
C TYR A 43 -4.24 1.29 16.41
N SER A 44 -5.40 1.11 17.02
CA SER A 44 -6.04 -0.21 17.16
C SER A 44 -6.25 -0.91 15.83
N ILE A 45 -6.38 -0.15 14.73
CA ILE A 45 -6.45 -0.66 13.35
C ILE A 45 -5.20 -1.48 13.00
N ILE A 46 -4.02 -0.97 13.35
CA ILE A 46 -2.76 -1.70 13.11
C ILE A 46 -2.75 -2.99 13.91
N SER A 47 -3.20 -2.95 15.16
CA SER A 47 -3.27 -4.14 16.02
C SER A 47 -4.24 -5.20 15.47
N GLU A 48 -5.35 -4.79 14.86
CA GLU A 48 -6.27 -5.71 14.18
C GLU A 48 -5.62 -6.34 12.93
N LEU A 49 -4.93 -5.54 12.11
CA LEU A 49 -4.23 -6.03 10.92
C LEU A 49 -3.09 -7.00 11.29
N GLU A 50 -2.37 -6.73 12.38
CA GLU A 50 -1.29 -7.58 12.88
C GLU A 50 -1.77 -8.96 13.37
N GLN A 51 -3.09 -9.15 13.62
CA GLN A 51 -3.66 -10.47 13.86
C GLN A 51 -3.71 -11.34 12.59
N ILE A 52 -3.64 -10.73 11.41
CA ILE A 52 -3.66 -11.41 10.12
C ILE A 52 -2.24 -11.70 9.64
N ALA A 53 -1.39 -10.67 9.55
CA ALA A 53 -0.04 -10.76 9.00
C ALA A 53 0.84 -9.61 9.53
N PRO A 54 2.17 -9.68 9.36
CA PRO A 54 3.06 -8.55 9.64
C PRO A 54 2.63 -7.31 8.89
N VAL A 55 2.68 -6.13 9.54
CA VAL A 55 2.25 -4.85 8.98
C VAL A 55 3.42 -3.88 8.87
N THR A 56 3.69 -3.41 7.66
CA THR A 56 4.53 -2.24 7.41
C THR A 56 3.64 -1.02 7.22
N LYS A 57 3.96 0.08 7.88
CA LYS A 57 3.11 1.27 7.91
C LYS A 57 3.92 2.55 7.91
N VAL A 58 3.31 3.60 7.37
CA VAL A 58 3.78 4.98 7.47
C VAL A 58 2.69 5.83 8.12
N ARG A 59 3.05 7.00 8.64
CA ARG A 59 2.05 7.97 9.08
C ARG A 59 1.54 8.81 7.92
N GLY A 60 0.31 9.28 8.05
CA GLY A 60 -0.25 10.29 7.15
C GLY A 60 -0.32 11.67 7.82
N ASN A 61 -0.92 12.62 7.12
CA ASN A 61 -1.00 14.01 7.59
C ASN A 61 -1.95 14.21 8.79
N VAL A 62 -2.85 13.27 9.06
CA VAL A 62 -3.72 13.31 10.26
C VAL A 62 -3.12 12.59 11.47
N ASP A 63 -2.10 11.77 11.27
CA ASP A 63 -1.44 11.00 12.34
C ASP A 63 -0.43 11.89 13.11
N ARG A 64 -0.95 12.83 13.91
CA ARG A 64 -0.16 13.87 14.58
C ARG A 64 0.14 13.59 16.04
N ASP A 65 -0.52 12.63 16.63
CA ASP A 65 -0.37 12.24 18.03
C ASP A 65 -0.53 10.73 18.23
N GLY A 66 -0.28 10.27 19.45
CA GLY A 66 -0.34 8.86 19.82
C GLY A 66 0.66 7.99 19.09
N GLN A 67 0.38 6.70 19.00
CA GLN A 67 1.26 5.71 18.36
C GLN A 67 1.36 5.91 16.84
N SER A 68 0.31 6.36 16.19
CA SER A 68 0.30 6.62 14.75
C SER A 68 1.32 7.69 14.35
N ALA A 69 1.53 8.71 15.20
CA ALA A 69 2.52 9.76 14.98
C ALA A 69 3.98 9.26 15.06
N LEU A 70 4.21 8.12 15.69
CA LEU A 70 5.54 7.51 15.80
C LEU A 70 5.91 6.68 14.58
N CYS A 71 4.98 6.43 13.66
CA CYS A 71 5.26 5.77 12.40
C CYS A 71 6.14 6.69 11.53
N PRO A 72 7.03 6.12 10.70
CA PRO A 72 7.87 6.91 9.80
C PRO A 72 7.04 7.57 8.69
N ASP A 73 7.59 8.63 8.07
CA ASP A 73 7.00 9.27 6.89
C ASP A 73 7.19 8.44 5.63
N VAL A 74 8.29 7.70 5.58
CA VAL A 74 8.69 6.85 4.45
C VAL A 74 9.25 5.54 4.96
N GLU A 75 8.86 4.45 4.31
CA GLU A 75 9.46 3.13 4.48
C GLU A 75 9.96 2.59 3.14
N ILE A 76 11.13 1.99 3.17
CA ILE A 76 11.67 1.22 2.06
C ILE A 76 11.76 -0.23 2.53
N LEU A 77 11.04 -1.10 1.85
CA LEU A 77 11.00 -2.52 2.19
C LEU A 77 11.24 -3.39 0.96
N GLU A 78 11.64 -4.61 1.21
CA GLU A 78 11.79 -5.61 0.17
C GLU A 78 10.91 -6.82 0.50
N LEU A 79 9.99 -7.15 -0.42
CA LEU A 79 9.11 -8.30 -0.31
C LEU A 79 9.23 -9.14 -1.57
N ALA A 80 9.50 -10.43 -1.41
CA ALA A 80 9.63 -11.39 -2.51
C ALA A 80 10.57 -10.92 -3.64
N GLY A 81 11.63 -10.18 -3.29
CA GLY A 81 12.59 -9.62 -4.25
C GLY A 81 12.18 -8.31 -4.92
N PHE A 82 11.05 -7.73 -4.52
CA PHE A 82 10.61 -6.42 -5.02
C PHE A 82 10.95 -5.32 -4.02
N LYS A 83 11.73 -4.33 -4.46
CA LYS A 83 12.01 -3.13 -3.68
C LYS A 83 10.84 -2.15 -3.78
N ILE A 84 10.26 -1.81 -2.63
CA ILE A 84 9.02 -1.04 -2.50
C ILE A 84 9.32 0.28 -1.80
N TYR A 85 8.86 1.39 -2.37
CA TYR A 85 8.83 2.70 -1.73
C TYR A 85 7.42 2.95 -1.20
N LEU A 86 7.29 3.18 0.10
CA LEU A 86 6.04 3.44 0.79
C LEU A 86 6.06 4.83 1.42
N THR A 87 5.07 5.64 1.10
CA THR A 87 4.84 6.96 1.69
C THR A 87 3.34 7.28 1.68
N HIS A 88 2.90 8.26 2.46
CA HIS A 88 1.48 8.64 2.44
C HIS A 88 1.14 9.54 1.25
N GLU A 89 1.92 10.61 1.07
CA GLU A 89 1.71 11.55 -0.05
C GLU A 89 2.69 11.28 -1.18
N PHE A 90 2.18 11.13 -2.40
CA PHE A 90 2.99 10.92 -3.59
C PHE A 90 2.27 11.41 -4.85
N LYS A 91 3.02 11.99 -5.77
CA LYS A 91 2.51 12.39 -7.08
C LYS A 91 3.10 11.46 -8.15
N PRO A 92 2.31 10.54 -8.71
CA PRO A 92 2.80 9.64 -9.73
C PRO A 92 3.16 10.41 -11.01
N PRO A 93 4.06 9.85 -11.84
CA PRO A 93 4.44 10.46 -13.11
C PRO A 93 3.24 10.61 -14.04
N LYS A 94 3.24 11.65 -14.85
CA LYS A 94 2.19 11.92 -15.85
C LYS A 94 2.62 11.52 -17.26
N THR A 95 3.93 11.42 -17.49
CA THR A 95 4.52 11.08 -18.78
C THR A 95 5.71 10.15 -18.58
N ILE A 96 6.10 9.45 -19.65
CA ILE A 96 7.27 8.56 -19.64
C ILE A 96 8.61 9.31 -19.53
N GLN A 97 8.60 10.63 -19.81
CA GLN A 97 9.79 11.49 -19.68
C GLN A 97 9.95 12.10 -18.30
N ASP A 98 9.06 11.80 -17.35
CA ASP A 98 9.16 12.34 -15.98
C ASP A 98 10.49 11.93 -15.34
N PRO A 99 11.33 12.89 -14.89
CA PRO A 99 12.62 12.59 -14.25
C PRO A 99 12.52 11.68 -13.02
N LEU A 100 11.36 11.67 -12.36
CA LEU A 100 11.09 10.79 -11.24
C LEU A 100 11.27 9.31 -11.61
N LEU A 101 10.85 8.91 -12.80
CA LEU A 101 11.00 7.53 -13.27
C LEU A 101 12.47 7.11 -13.35
N HIS A 102 13.33 7.99 -13.86
CA HIS A 102 14.76 7.72 -13.94
C HIS A 102 15.38 7.55 -12.54
N ASN A 103 15.02 8.41 -11.59
CA ASN A 103 15.52 8.33 -10.22
C ASN A 103 15.09 7.03 -9.53
N LEU A 104 13.81 6.67 -9.64
CA LEU A 104 13.29 5.42 -9.07
C LEU A 104 13.95 4.18 -9.70
N GLN A 105 14.16 4.19 -11.01
CA GLN A 105 14.84 3.09 -11.71
C GLN A 105 16.30 2.95 -11.30
N SER A 106 17.03 4.07 -11.14
CA SER A 106 18.43 4.05 -10.73
C SER A 106 18.64 3.48 -9.32
N GLU A 107 17.61 3.57 -8.48
CA GLU A 107 17.58 2.98 -7.13
C GLU A 107 16.92 1.60 -7.09
N ASP A 108 16.55 1.04 -8.24
CA ASP A 108 15.94 -0.29 -8.42
C ASP A 108 14.57 -0.48 -7.75
N PHE A 109 13.80 0.59 -7.57
CA PHE A 109 12.43 0.48 -7.10
C PHE A 109 11.54 -0.20 -8.15
N LYS A 110 10.66 -1.08 -7.70
CA LYS A 110 9.69 -1.81 -8.53
C LYS A 110 8.25 -1.44 -8.23
N ILE A 111 7.98 -0.98 -7.01
CA ILE A 111 6.63 -0.62 -6.57
C ILE A 111 6.72 0.66 -5.74
N VAL A 112 5.81 1.60 -6.00
CA VAL A 112 5.57 2.79 -5.18
C VAL A 112 4.15 2.72 -4.66
N ILE A 113 3.99 2.67 -3.34
CA ILE A 113 2.70 2.60 -2.65
C ILE A 113 2.45 3.89 -1.88
N TYR A 114 1.26 4.45 -2.04
CA TYR A 114 0.86 5.71 -1.39
C TYR A 114 -0.66 5.78 -1.18
N GLY A 115 -1.14 6.81 -0.47
CA GLY A 115 -2.54 7.05 -0.18
C GLY A 115 -2.95 8.51 -0.42
N HIS A 116 -3.50 9.16 0.61
CA HIS A 116 -3.82 10.57 0.71
C HIS A 116 -4.95 11.10 -0.19
N SER A 117 -4.93 10.81 -1.48
CA SER A 117 -5.95 11.31 -2.42
C SER A 117 -7.33 10.68 -2.23
N HIS A 118 -7.42 9.56 -1.50
CA HIS A 118 -8.59 8.70 -1.36
C HIS A 118 -9.10 8.10 -2.68
N ILE A 119 -8.38 8.29 -3.77
CA ILE A 119 -8.73 7.80 -5.10
C ILE A 119 -7.81 6.65 -5.47
N ALA A 120 -8.41 5.49 -5.71
CA ALA A 120 -7.66 4.32 -6.15
C ALA A 120 -6.95 4.59 -7.48
N TYR A 121 -5.69 4.17 -7.54
CA TYR A 121 -4.86 4.33 -8.74
C TYR A 121 -3.91 3.15 -8.88
N GLN A 122 -3.82 2.61 -10.09
CA GLN A 122 -2.82 1.61 -10.43
C GLN A 122 -2.34 1.82 -11.85
N LYS A 123 -1.05 2.02 -12.02
CA LYS A 123 -0.42 2.16 -13.33
C LYS A 123 1.05 1.79 -13.28
N THR A 124 1.50 1.08 -14.29
CA THR A 124 2.91 0.74 -14.47
C THR A 124 3.55 1.68 -15.49
N TRP A 125 4.66 2.31 -15.08
CA TRP A 125 5.52 3.12 -15.90
C TRP A 125 6.94 2.54 -15.85
N ASN A 126 7.55 2.21 -16.99
CA ASN A 126 8.92 1.69 -17.04
C ASN A 126 9.19 0.58 -16.00
N ASP A 127 8.31 -0.42 -15.94
CA ASP A 127 8.37 -1.56 -15.01
C ASP A 127 8.26 -1.19 -13.53
N ILE A 128 7.81 0.03 -13.19
CA ILE A 128 7.50 0.44 -11.82
C ILE A 128 5.99 0.57 -11.67
N LEU A 129 5.41 -0.19 -10.75
CA LEU A 129 4.01 -0.08 -10.39
C LEU A 129 3.80 1.09 -9.42
N PHE A 130 2.96 2.05 -9.79
CA PHE A 130 2.45 3.11 -8.90
C PHE A 130 1.06 2.70 -8.43
N PHE A 131 0.91 2.56 -7.12
CA PHE A 131 -0.26 1.93 -6.53
C PHE A 131 -0.81 2.73 -5.34
N ASN A 132 -2.06 3.18 -5.46
CA ASN A 132 -2.85 3.75 -4.38
C ASN A 132 -4.10 2.88 -4.19
N PRO A 133 -4.31 2.25 -3.01
CA PRO A 133 -5.44 1.36 -2.79
C PRO A 133 -6.78 2.10 -2.69
N GLY A 134 -6.78 3.43 -2.68
CA GLY A 134 -7.91 4.24 -2.28
C GLY A 134 -8.05 4.35 -0.77
N ALA A 135 -9.13 4.90 -0.28
CA ALA A 135 -9.40 5.03 1.15
C ALA A 135 -10.24 3.85 1.63
N ALA A 136 -9.82 3.20 2.72
CA ALA A 136 -10.54 2.09 3.33
C ALA A 136 -11.44 2.52 4.50
N GLY A 137 -11.41 3.78 4.90
CA GLY A 137 -12.24 4.34 5.94
C GLY A 137 -13.72 4.45 5.57
N LYS A 138 -14.50 5.07 6.45
CA LYS A 138 -15.91 5.32 6.17
C LYS A 138 -16.11 6.04 4.85
N ARG A 139 -17.11 5.60 4.08
CA ARG A 139 -17.47 6.25 2.82
C ARG A 139 -17.69 7.75 3.02
N ARG A 140 -17.00 8.56 2.23
CA ARG A 140 -17.13 10.01 2.21
C ARG A 140 -17.61 10.47 0.85
N PHE A 141 -18.78 11.12 0.79
CA PHE A 141 -19.37 11.64 -0.45
C PHE A 141 -19.45 10.59 -1.57
N LYS A 142 -18.82 10.88 -2.71
CA LYS A 142 -18.82 10.03 -3.91
C LYS A 142 -17.67 9.02 -3.94
N VAL A 143 -16.75 9.07 -2.98
CA VAL A 143 -15.60 8.14 -2.94
C VAL A 143 -16.07 6.79 -2.42
N ILE A 144 -15.90 5.76 -3.23
CA ILE A 144 -16.20 4.38 -2.84
C ILE A 144 -14.98 3.83 -2.10
N PRO A 145 -15.15 3.32 -0.87
CA PRO A 145 -14.04 2.72 -0.14
C PRO A 145 -13.46 1.52 -0.88
N SER A 146 -12.14 1.36 -0.78
CA SER A 146 -11.42 0.27 -1.45
C SER A 146 -10.15 -0.11 -0.70
N ILE A 147 -9.65 -1.29 -1.02
CA ILE A 147 -8.34 -1.79 -0.64
C ILE A 147 -7.61 -2.30 -1.88
N GLY A 148 -6.31 -2.56 -1.74
CA GLY A 148 -5.49 -3.17 -2.78
C GLY A 148 -5.04 -4.57 -2.41
N LEU A 149 -4.89 -5.42 -3.40
CA LEU A 149 -4.27 -6.72 -3.29
C LEU A 149 -3.14 -6.82 -4.32
N LEU A 150 -1.96 -7.21 -3.87
CA LEU A 150 -0.82 -7.47 -4.73
C LEU A 150 -0.45 -8.95 -4.65
N LEU A 151 -0.09 -9.51 -5.80
CA LEU A 151 0.45 -10.84 -5.91
C LEU A 151 1.85 -10.74 -6.50
N LEU A 152 2.85 -11.00 -5.68
CA LEU A 152 4.27 -10.93 -6.06
C LEU A 152 4.74 -12.31 -6.49
N LYS A 153 5.13 -12.45 -7.76
CA LYS A 153 5.57 -13.72 -8.36
C LYS A 153 6.90 -13.52 -9.06
N GLU A 154 7.98 -14.05 -8.53
CA GLU A 154 9.31 -14.00 -9.16
C GLU A 154 9.69 -12.58 -9.64
N SER A 155 9.35 -12.23 -10.89
CA SER A 155 9.60 -10.91 -11.50
C SER A 155 8.31 -10.18 -11.91
N ILE A 156 7.13 -10.71 -11.56
CA ILE A 156 5.81 -10.19 -11.98
C ILE A 156 5.03 -9.72 -10.75
N VAL A 157 4.46 -8.52 -10.86
CA VAL A 157 3.49 -7.98 -9.89
C VAL A 157 2.12 -7.97 -10.55
N GLU A 158 1.18 -8.72 -9.96
CA GLU A 158 -0.24 -8.56 -10.29
C GLU A 158 -0.87 -7.67 -9.21
N SER A 159 -1.70 -6.74 -9.62
CA SER A 159 -2.37 -5.78 -8.71
C SER A 159 -3.86 -5.70 -8.97
N GLU A 160 -4.63 -5.57 -7.92
CA GLU A 160 -6.09 -5.45 -7.97
C GLU A 160 -6.56 -4.40 -6.95
N ILE A 161 -7.52 -3.57 -7.35
CA ILE A 161 -8.28 -2.68 -6.48
C ILE A 161 -9.64 -3.34 -6.21
N VAL A 162 -9.96 -3.55 -4.93
CA VAL A 162 -11.22 -4.17 -4.52
C VAL A 162 -12.06 -3.13 -3.77
N THR A 163 -13.25 -2.86 -4.28
CA THR A 163 -14.22 -1.97 -3.63
C THR A 163 -14.92 -2.66 -2.46
N LEU A 164 -15.19 -1.90 -1.42
CA LEU A 164 -15.83 -2.36 -0.20
C LEU A 164 -17.34 -2.09 -0.20
#